data_6ad89e84937ffb6ca6413307f667317b
#
_entry.id   6ad89e84937ffb6ca6413307f667317b
#
_cell.length_a   1.000
_cell.length_b   1.000
_cell.length_c   1.000
_cell.angle_alpha   90.00
_cell.angle_beta   90.00
_cell.angle_gamma   90.00
#
_symmetry.space_group_name_H-M   'P 1'
#
loop_
_entity.id
_entity.type
_entity.pdbx_description
1 polymer ?
#
loop_
_entity_poly.entity_id
_entity_poly.type
_entity_poly.pdbx_seq_one_letter_code
_entity_poly.pdbx_strand_id
1 'polypeptide(L)'
;MDVVSYQYTGKQELTYTNNSPDTLRRVFYHLYFNAFQPGSEMDVRSRTIEDPDRRVKDRISKLNADEVGFIKPTSLKQDGKPLTYEVVGTVLEVALNKEILPGMSTTFKMVWDAQVPEQIRRSGRNNSEGIALSMAQWYPKLAEYDFEGWHADPYIGREFHGVWGDFDVKITIDADYTIGGTGYLQNPNDIGHGYEAPGEKAKRPKKGKYTWHFVAPNVHDFTWAADTNYIHDTFPGPNGVTLHFFYNNDPKIIENWKNLQPKAAALMAFFNKNIGAYPYKQYSVIQGGDGGMEYAMCTLIRGNGKFSGLMGVTSHEMAHSWFQFLLATNESKHEWMDEGFTSYISDEALNAVNKEGNTNPHADSYRGYYYLAKSGKEHPQTTHADRYASNRTYGISAYSKGAVFLAQLDYVIGHDYLQKTLKRYFNDFSFKHPTPNDFIRSAEKVSGFELDWYLTDWTQTTNTIDYAIKSVLQSENSTQIVLERKGLMPMPIDLIVRYEDGSEESYYIPLQMMRGEKPNPNPNVERVVLDDWPWAFPEYAFDVDAGKNVKSVTIDVSQRMADIDLENNTFEQ
;
A
#
# COMPACT_ATOMS: atom_id res chain seq x y z
N MET A 1 22.33 14.40 16.50
CA MET A 1 22.91 13.28 15.73
C MET A 1 24.40 13.47 15.63
N ASP A 2 25.16 12.46 15.99
CA ASP A 2 26.59 12.36 15.74
C ASP A 2 26.80 11.46 14.50
N VAL A 3 27.38 12.01 13.44
CA VAL A 3 27.55 11.32 12.15
C VAL A 3 28.82 10.46 12.07
N VAL A 4 29.65 10.44 13.14
CA VAL A 4 30.83 9.58 13.26
C VAL A 4 30.47 8.29 14.01
N SER A 5 29.80 8.43 15.16
CA SER A 5 29.34 7.28 15.95
C SER A 5 27.97 6.76 15.53
N TYR A 6 27.23 7.53 14.72
CA TYR A 6 25.84 7.26 14.33
C TYR A 6 24.88 7.10 15.52
N GLN A 7 25.19 7.79 16.62
CA GLN A 7 24.37 7.81 17.82
C GLN A 7 23.67 9.16 17.99
N TYR A 8 22.52 9.13 18.66
CA TYR A 8 21.80 10.35 19.03
C TYR A 8 21.00 10.13 20.32
N THR A 9 20.77 11.24 21.02
CA THR A 9 19.78 11.31 22.10
C THR A 9 18.56 12.02 21.58
N GLY A 10 17.40 11.39 21.75
CA GLY A 10 16.10 11.94 21.40
C GLY A 10 15.30 12.36 22.64
N LYS A 11 14.42 13.36 22.44
CA LYS A 11 13.44 13.81 23.44
C LYS A 11 12.08 13.91 22.76
N GLN A 12 11.05 13.39 23.38
CA GLN A 12 9.68 13.47 22.91
C GLN A 12 8.78 14.01 24.01
N GLU A 13 7.89 14.91 23.63
CA GLU A 13 6.72 15.28 24.42
C GLU A 13 5.49 14.98 23.56
N LEU A 14 4.65 14.06 24.04
CA LEU A 14 3.50 13.55 23.34
C LEU A 14 2.24 13.77 24.19
N THR A 15 1.28 14.54 23.67
CA THR A 15 -0.07 14.61 24.23
C THR A 15 -0.95 13.60 23.53
N TYR A 16 -1.44 12.62 24.27
CA TYR A 16 -2.32 11.56 23.77
C TYR A 16 -3.73 11.78 24.28
N THR A 17 -4.70 11.74 23.39
CA THR A 17 -6.14 11.78 23.73
C THR A 17 -6.74 10.41 23.46
N ASN A 18 -7.37 9.82 24.47
CA ASN A 18 -8.07 8.56 24.34
C ASN A 18 -9.45 8.78 23.71
N ASN A 19 -9.57 8.57 22.41
CA ASN A 19 -10.83 8.69 21.67
C ASN A 19 -11.67 7.41 21.71
N SER A 20 -11.17 6.33 22.34
CA SER A 20 -11.90 5.07 22.49
C SER A 20 -12.92 5.12 23.61
N PRO A 21 -13.92 4.22 23.65
CA PRO A 21 -14.84 4.08 24.76
C PRO A 21 -14.20 3.42 25.99
N ASP A 22 -12.97 2.91 25.88
CA ASP A 22 -12.31 2.13 26.91
C ASP A 22 -11.44 2.98 27.84
N THR A 23 -11.28 2.51 29.09
CA THR A 23 -10.31 3.07 30.02
C THR A 23 -8.95 2.41 29.81
N LEU A 24 -7.94 3.20 29.42
CA LEU A 24 -6.60 2.67 29.16
C LEU A 24 -5.76 2.69 30.45
N ARG A 25 -5.17 1.53 30.79
CA ARG A 25 -4.32 1.31 31.97
C ARG A 25 -2.86 1.08 31.64
N ARG A 26 -2.57 0.87 30.36
CA ARG A 26 -1.23 0.69 29.78
C ARG A 26 -1.18 1.30 28.39
N VAL A 27 0.02 1.58 27.93
CA VAL A 27 0.30 1.98 26.54
C VAL A 27 1.53 1.22 26.04
N PHE A 28 1.67 1.15 24.74
CA PHE A 28 2.81 0.50 24.09
C PHE A 28 3.49 1.47 23.15
N TYR A 29 4.82 1.30 22.98
CA TYR A 29 5.59 1.99 21.95
C TYR A 29 6.39 0.99 21.15
N HIS A 30 6.52 1.23 19.84
CA HIS A 30 7.43 0.50 18.98
C HIS A 30 8.84 1.10 19.08
N LEU A 31 9.83 0.22 19.22
CA LEU A 31 11.26 0.53 19.23
C LEU A 31 11.91 -0.20 18.04
N TYR A 32 11.58 0.23 16.82
CA TYR A 32 11.86 -0.52 15.59
C TYR A 32 13.34 -0.85 15.36
N PHE A 33 14.27 0.05 15.74
CA PHE A 33 15.70 -0.23 15.58
C PHE A 33 16.19 -1.45 16.37
N ASN A 34 15.47 -1.85 17.42
CA ASN A 34 15.82 -3.05 18.19
C ASN A 34 15.68 -4.35 17.39
N ALA A 35 14.99 -4.32 16.24
CA ALA A 35 14.94 -5.46 15.31
C ALA A 35 16.30 -5.77 14.66
N PHE A 36 17.21 -4.77 14.58
CA PHE A 36 18.53 -4.90 13.96
C PHE A 36 19.59 -5.29 14.99
N GLN A 37 19.30 -6.35 15.75
CA GLN A 37 20.23 -6.93 16.73
C GLN A 37 20.31 -8.43 16.56
N PRO A 38 21.49 -9.06 16.67
CA PRO A 38 21.64 -10.50 16.64
C PRO A 38 20.73 -11.18 17.69
N GLY A 39 19.95 -12.16 17.25
CA GLY A 39 18.99 -12.87 18.09
C GLY A 39 17.62 -12.20 18.22
N SER A 40 17.37 -11.05 17.58
CA SER A 40 16.03 -10.44 17.50
C SER A 40 15.03 -11.37 16.78
N GLU A 41 13.73 -11.12 16.97
CA GLU A 41 12.69 -11.89 16.25
C GLU A 41 12.84 -11.72 14.73
N MET A 42 13.19 -10.53 14.25
CA MET A 42 13.48 -10.28 12.84
C MET A 42 14.68 -11.08 12.34
N ASP A 43 15.77 -11.15 13.10
CA ASP A 43 16.94 -11.97 12.76
C ASP A 43 16.58 -13.45 12.67
N VAL A 44 15.90 -13.97 13.69
CA VAL A 44 15.50 -15.39 13.72
C VAL A 44 14.53 -15.70 12.58
N ARG A 45 13.50 -14.87 12.39
CA ARG A 45 12.50 -15.05 11.33
C ARG A 45 13.15 -15.02 9.94
N SER A 46 14.07 -14.07 9.70
CA SER A 46 14.76 -13.92 8.41
C SER A 46 15.62 -15.12 8.02
N ARG A 47 16.06 -15.92 9.00
CA ARG A 47 16.85 -17.14 8.77
C ARG A 47 16.02 -18.43 8.74
N THR A 48 14.79 -18.41 9.26
CA THR A 48 13.95 -19.61 9.42
C THR A 48 12.76 -19.69 8.47
N ILE A 49 12.39 -18.58 7.82
CA ILE A 49 11.34 -18.57 6.80
C ILE A 49 11.76 -19.41 5.58
N GLU A 50 10.82 -20.04 4.88
CA GLU A 50 11.08 -20.94 3.74
C GLU A 50 11.94 -20.25 2.64
N ASP A 51 11.70 -18.97 2.37
CA ASP A 51 12.35 -18.17 1.33
C ASP A 51 12.91 -16.84 1.86
N PRO A 52 14.07 -16.82 2.51
CA PRO A 52 14.64 -15.62 3.12
C PRO A 52 14.75 -14.43 2.17
N ASP A 53 14.32 -13.24 2.64
CA ASP A 53 14.52 -11.99 1.89
C ASP A 53 16.01 -11.77 1.60
N ARG A 54 16.35 -11.61 0.32
CA ARG A 54 17.74 -11.45 -0.15
C ARG A 54 18.47 -10.26 0.48
N ARG A 55 17.73 -9.23 0.92
CA ARG A 55 18.27 -8.04 1.58
C ARG A 55 18.69 -8.32 3.02
N VAL A 56 17.99 -9.21 3.69
CA VAL A 56 18.16 -9.52 5.12
C VAL A 56 18.95 -10.80 5.33
N LYS A 57 18.42 -11.96 4.97
CA LYS A 57 19.01 -13.29 5.20
C LYS A 57 19.58 -13.42 6.62
N ASP A 58 20.88 -13.68 6.74
CA ASP A 58 21.65 -13.81 7.98
C ASP A 58 22.47 -12.55 8.34
N ARG A 59 22.21 -11.41 7.69
CA ARG A 59 23.01 -10.19 7.89
C ARG A 59 22.90 -9.65 9.30
N ILE A 60 21.69 -9.67 9.89
CA ILE A 60 21.48 -9.15 11.26
C ILE A 60 22.30 -9.95 12.27
N SER A 61 22.37 -11.28 12.14
CA SER A 61 23.14 -12.14 13.05
C SER A 61 24.65 -11.87 13.04
N LYS A 62 25.15 -11.14 12.04
CA LYS A 62 26.56 -10.84 11.83
C LYS A 62 26.94 -9.41 12.21
N LEU A 63 25.98 -8.58 12.61
CA LEU A 63 26.25 -7.19 12.99
C LEU A 63 27.12 -7.11 14.25
N ASN A 64 28.10 -6.23 14.20
CA ASN A 64 28.96 -5.89 15.33
C ASN A 64 28.29 -4.84 16.23
N ALA A 65 28.87 -4.55 17.37
CA ALA A 65 28.29 -3.64 18.38
C ALA A 65 28.10 -2.20 17.86
N ASP A 66 28.90 -1.74 16.92
CA ASP A 66 28.80 -0.44 16.27
C ASP A 66 27.86 -0.43 15.04
N GLU A 67 27.44 -1.61 14.57
CA GLU A 67 26.56 -1.79 13.40
C GLU A 67 25.10 -2.07 13.78
N VAL A 68 24.85 -2.54 15.00
CA VAL A 68 23.48 -2.84 15.48
C VAL A 68 22.64 -1.58 15.62
N GLY A 69 21.33 -1.74 15.51
CA GLY A 69 20.37 -0.69 15.84
C GLY A 69 19.83 -0.84 17.26
N PHE A 70 19.58 0.26 17.93
CA PHE A 70 18.81 0.28 19.16
C PHE A 70 18.11 1.62 19.40
N ILE A 71 16.99 1.56 20.09
CA ILE A 71 16.32 2.69 20.74
C ILE A 71 16.15 2.28 22.21
N LYS A 72 16.79 3.02 23.12
CA LYS A 72 16.81 2.71 24.54
C LYS A 72 16.21 3.86 25.35
N PRO A 73 14.96 3.77 25.82
CA PRO A 73 14.39 4.75 26.73
C PRO A 73 15.23 4.87 28.01
N THR A 74 15.55 6.11 28.39
CA THR A 74 16.31 6.42 29.60
C THR A 74 15.43 7.13 30.64
N SER A 75 14.35 7.74 30.22
CA SER A 75 13.34 8.35 31.09
C SER A 75 11.98 8.36 30.40
N LEU A 76 10.94 7.96 31.13
CA LEU A 76 9.56 8.08 30.69
C LEU A 76 8.69 8.60 31.83
N LYS A 77 7.86 9.59 31.56
CA LYS A 77 6.96 10.21 32.56
C LYS A 77 5.57 10.39 31.96
N GLN A 78 4.54 10.23 32.80
CA GLN A 78 3.16 10.63 32.54
C GLN A 78 2.81 11.83 33.43
N ASP A 79 2.40 12.94 32.84
CA ASP A 79 2.04 14.16 33.58
C ASP A 79 3.10 14.58 34.62
N GLY A 80 4.38 14.44 34.23
CA GLY A 80 5.54 14.75 35.07
C GLY A 80 5.98 13.67 36.06
N LYS A 81 5.20 12.60 36.29
CA LYS A 81 5.53 11.49 37.20
C LYS A 81 6.23 10.36 36.45
N PRO A 82 7.32 9.79 36.99
CA PRO A 82 7.99 8.65 36.37
C PRO A 82 7.05 7.45 36.20
N LEU A 83 7.19 6.74 35.08
CA LEU A 83 6.48 5.50 34.78
C LEU A 83 7.41 4.29 34.90
N THR A 84 6.82 3.15 35.22
CA THR A 84 7.45 1.83 35.11
C THR A 84 7.21 1.29 33.72
N TYR A 85 8.25 0.74 33.09
CA TYR A 85 8.16 0.15 31.75
C TYR A 85 9.12 -1.02 31.59
N GLU A 86 8.84 -1.86 30.62
CA GLU A 86 9.67 -2.99 30.22
C GLU A 86 9.89 -2.97 28.70
N VAL A 87 11.11 -3.31 28.27
CA VAL A 87 11.44 -3.47 26.85
C VAL A 87 11.39 -4.94 26.51
N VAL A 88 10.43 -5.32 25.63
CA VAL A 88 10.24 -6.68 25.15
C VAL A 88 10.53 -6.69 23.65
N GLY A 89 11.76 -7.02 23.27
CA GLY A 89 12.19 -6.98 21.88
C GLY A 89 12.05 -5.58 21.27
N THR A 90 11.17 -5.45 20.29
CA THR A 90 10.87 -4.19 19.60
C THR A 90 9.68 -3.42 20.20
N VAL A 91 9.14 -3.87 21.32
CA VAL A 91 7.99 -3.25 21.98
C VAL A 91 8.39 -2.75 23.38
N LEU A 92 7.97 -1.55 23.72
CA LEU A 92 8.05 -0.98 25.06
C LEU A 92 6.67 -1.07 25.70
N GLU A 93 6.55 -1.85 26.75
CA GLU A 93 5.34 -1.97 27.56
C GLU A 93 5.37 -0.99 28.73
N VAL A 94 4.31 -0.19 28.88
CA VAL A 94 4.25 0.89 29.87
C VAL A 94 3.01 0.76 30.74
N ALA A 95 3.19 0.57 32.04
CA ALA A 95 2.12 0.65 33.02
C ALA A 95 1.84 2.12 33.39
N LEU A 96 0.58 2.54 33.30
CA LEU A 96 0.20 3.92 33.59
C LEU A 96 0.05 4.17 35.10
N ASN A 97 0.56 5.30 35.58
CA ASN A 97 0.31 5.76 36.94
C ASN A 97 -1.12 6.27 37.13
N LYS A 98 -1.71 6.79 36.08
CA LYS A 98 -3.07 7.27 36.03
C LYS A 98 -3.74 6.74 34.77
N GLU A 99 -4.87 6.10 34.93
CA GLU A 99 -5.69 5.63 33.81
C GLU A 99 -6.10 6.79 32.90
N ILE A 100 -6.19 6.52 31.59
CA ILE A 100 -6.69 7.46 30.61
C ILE A 100 -8.14 7.09 30.30
N LEU A 101 -9.08 7.86 30.84
CA LEU A 101 -10.51 7.64 30.62
C LEU A 101 -10.91 8.06 29.19
N PRO A 102 -12.06 7.57 28.66
CA PRO A 102 -12.61 8.03 27.39
C PRO A 102 -12.69 9.55 27.30
N GLY A 103 -12.22 10.12 26.19
CA GLY A 103 -12.18 11.54 25.93
C GLY A 103 -11.13 12.34 26.72
N MET A 104 -10.36 11.69 27.58
CA MET A 104 -9.33 12.37 28.39
C MET A 104 -7.96 12.32 27.71
N SER A 105 -7.15 13.35 28.00
CA SER A 105 -5.79 13.45 27.51
C SER A 105 -4.77 13.32 28.62
N THR A 106 -3.56 12.87 28.27
CA THR A 106 -2.39 12.82 29.14
C THR A 106 -1.14 13.19 28.35
N THR A 107 -0.10 13.67 29.04
CA THR A 107 1.17 14.01 28.40
C THR A 107 2.26 13.03 28.80
N PHE A 108 2.87 12.41 27.81
CA PHE A 108 4.07 11.58 27.99
C PHE A 108 5.32 12.39 27.63
N LYS A 109 6.36 12.30 28.48
CA LYS A 109 7.69 12.85 28.20
C LYS A 109 8.71 11.73 28.23
N MET A 110 9.39 11.50 27.10
CA MET A 110 10.38 10.46 26.96
C MET A 110 11.73 11.04 26.57
N VAL A 111 12.78 10.45 27.12
CA VAL A 111 14.18 10.64 26.66
C VAL A 111 14.74 9.26 26.33
N TRP A 112 15.47 9.16 25.22
CA TRP A 112 16.08 7.92 24.81
C TRP A 112 17.45 8.16 24.17
N ASP A 113 18.30 7.15 24.25
CA ASP A 113 19.51 7.05 23.43
C ASP A 113 19.28 6.03 22.30
N ALA A 114 19.85 6.28 21.14
CA ALA A 114 19.69 5.42 19.99
C ALA A 114 20.97 5.34 19.15
N GLN A 115 21.12 4.21 18.45
CA GLN A 115 22.14 3.97 17.44
C GLN A 115 21.49 3.58 16.13
N VAL A 116 21.90 4.25 15.05
CA VAL A 116 21.41 3.95 13.70
C VAL A 116 22.09 2.68 13.21
N PRO A 117 21.31 1.64 12.84
CA PRO A 117 21.88 0.40 12.34
C PRO A 117 22.59 0.58 10.99
N GLU A 118 23.49 -0.31 10.66
CA GLU A 118 23.88 -0.50 9.26
C GLU A 118 22.64 -0.85 8.43
N GLN A 119 22.50 -0.27 7.24
CA GLN A 119 21.26 -0.44 6.44
C GLN A 119 21.07 -1.90 6.02
N ILE A 120 20.03 -2.50 6.53
CA ILE A 120 19.57 -3.85 6.15
C ILE A 120 18.16 -3.78 5.59
N ARG A 121 17.24 -3.19 6.35
CA ARG A 121 15.81 -3.08 6.00
C ARG A 121 15.29 -1.70 6.39
N ARG A 122 14.51 -1.05 5.53
CA ARG A 122 13.84 0.26 5.75
C ARG A 122 14.79 1.37 6.21
N SER A 123 15.36 1.25 7.40
CA SER A 123 16.14 2.29 8.08
C SER A 123 17.59 1.88 8.23
N GLY A 124 18.46 2.86 8.28
CA GLY A 124 19.87 2.63 8.54
C GLY A 124 20.80 3.68 7.96
N ARG A 125 22.09 3.40 8.09
CA ARG A 125 23.17 4.18 7.54
C ARG A 125 23.85 3.43 6.39
N ASN A 126 24.51 4.19 5.49
CA ASN A 126 25.34 3.63 4.42
C ASN A 126 24.60 2.62 3.55
N ASN A 127 23.47 3.04 2.96
CA ASN A 127 22.71 2.13 2.12
C ASN A 127 23.48 1.69 0.86
N SER A 128 22.97 0.70 0.14
CA SER A 128 23.64 0.12 -1.04
C SER A 128 23.84 1.09 -2.21
N GLU A 129 23.19 2.26 -2.19
CA GLU A 129 23.32 3.33 -3.20
C GLU A 129 24.22 4.48 -2.74
N GLY A 130 24.81 4.36 -1.54
CA GLY A 130 25.74 5.35 -0.98
C GLY A 130 25.08 6.50 -0.24
N ILE A 131 23.79 6.39 0.11
CA ILE A 131 23.11 7.39 0.94
C ILE A 131 23.50 7.19 2.40
N ALA A 132 23.92 8.28 3.04
CA ALA A 132 24.49 8.24 4.39
C ALA A 132 23.47 7.83 5.45
N LEU A 133 22.25 8.39 5.41
CA LEU A 133 21.21 8.16 6.44
C LEU A 133 19.84 8.01 5.81
N SER A 134 19.15 6.92 6.17
CA SER A 134 17.72 6.67 5.91
C SER A 134 17.03 6.48 7.24
N MET A 135 16.33 7.52 7.71
CA MET A 135 15.83 7.61 9.08
C MET A 135 14.30 7.44 9.10
N ALA A 136 13.88 6.23 8.80
CA ALA A 136 12.51 5.77 9.05
C ALA A 136 12.46 5.02 10.38
N GLN A 137 11.29 5.03 11.07
CA GLN A 137 11.09 4.32 12.34
C GLN A 137 12.17 4.59 13.42
N TRP A 138 12.68 5.83 13.47
CA TRP A 138 13.86 6.25 14.22
C TRP A 138 13.56 6.74 15.66
N TYR A 139 12.30 6.83 16.03
CA TYR A 139 11.86 7.31 17.35
C TYR A 139 10.91 6.31 18.01
N PRO A 140 10.76 6.33 19.35
CA PRO A 140 9.72 5.55 20.03
C PRO A 140 8.34 5.97 19.54
N LYS A 141 7.67 5.12 18.76
CA LYS A 141 6.37 5.39 18.15
C LYS A 141 5.27 4.77 18.99
N LEU A 142 4.32 5.58 19.48
CA LEU A 142 3.16 5.08 20.19
C LEU A 142 2.37 4.11 19.30
N ALA A 143 1.99 2.95 19.84
CA ALA A 143 1.15 1.99 19.13
C ALA A 143 -0.29 2.51 18.99
N GLU A 144 -0.97 2.11 17.91
CA GLU A 144 -2.39 2.40 17.72
C GLU A 144 -3.26 1.57 18.67
N TYR A 145 -4.37 2.17 19.10
CA TYR A 145 -5.44 1.51 19.86
C TYR A 145 -6.79 1.74 19.18
N ASP A 146 -7.42 0.67 18.76
CA ASP A 146 -8.73 0.71 18.11
C ASP A 146 -9.72 -0.31 18.69
N PHE A 147 -10.77 -0.66 17.96
CA PHE A 147 -11.80 -1.63 18.37
C PHE A 147 -11.26 -3.06 18.57
N GLU A 148 -10.09 -3.38 18.05
CA GLU A 148 -9.40 -4.66 18.25
C GLU A 148 -8.39 -4.61 19.41
N GLY A 149 -8.21 -3.46 20.06
CA GLY A 149 -7.26 -3.22 21.13
C GLY A 149 -5.94 -2.60 20.65
N TRP A 150 -4.85 -2.87 21.38
CA TRP A 150 -3.52 -2.37 21.05
C TRP A 150 -2.87 -3.16 19.90
N HIS A 151 -2.35 -2.45 18.92
CA HIS A 151 -1.54 -3.00 17.83
C HIS A 151 -0.06 -2.89 18.20
N ALA A 152 0.41 -3.77 19.08
CA ALA A 152 1.77 -3.78 19.60
C ALA A 152 2.56 -5.01 19.13
N ASP A 153 2.41 -5.34 17.84
CA ASP A 153 3.11 -6.48 17.24
C ASP A 153 4.62 -6.25 17.19
N PRO A 154 5.45 -7.28 17.41
CA PRO A 154 6.88 -7.17 17.24
C PRO A 154 7.23 -6.93 15.77
N TYR A 155 8.25 -6.11 15.52
CA TYR A 155 8.68 -5.84 14.16
C TYR A 155 9.60 -6.94 13.61
N ILE A 156 9.14 -7.60 12.56
CA ILE A 156 9.87 -8.67 11.88
C ILE A 156 10.14 -8.40 10.39
N GLY A 157 9.88 -7.17 9.92
CA GLY A 157 10.19 -6.72 8.55
C GLY A 157 8.99 -6.52 7.63
N ARG A 158 7.77 -6.45 8.17
CA ARG A 158 6.55 -6.06 7.45
C ARG A 158 6.33 -4.54 7.49
N GLU A 159 5.11 -4.10 7.22
CA GLU A 159 4.75 -2.69 7.17
C GLU A 159 4.35 -2.13 8.55
N PHE A 160 3.83 -0.91 8.60
CA PHE A 160 3.68 -0.16 9.84
C PHE A 160 2.26 0.36 10.01
N HIS A 161 1.81 0.45 11.26
CA HIS A 161 0.54 1.05 11.63
C HIS A 161 0.76 2.10 12.73
N GLY A 162 0.07 3.25 12.67
CA GLY A 162 0.38 4.36 13.57
C GLY A 162 -0.76 5.32 13.84
N VAL A 163 -0.61 6.03 14.95
CA VAL A 163 -1.58 7.00 15.47
C VAL A 163 -1.49 8.32 14.72
N TRP A 164 -2.62 8.87 14.30
CA TRP A 164 -2.71 10.21 13.71
C TRP A 164 -2.36 11.30 14.73
N GLY A 165 -1.57 12.28 14.29
CA GLY A 165 -1.18 13.40 15.12
C GLY A 165 -0.45 14.50 14.36
N ASP A 166 -0.14 15.57 15.08
CA ASP A 166 0.69 16.67 14.60
C ASP A 166 2.13 16.46 15.09
N PHE A 167 3.09 16.62 14.20
CA PHE A 167 4.50 16.46 14.51
C PHE A 167 5.24 17.79 14.40
N ASP A 168 5.94 18.20 15.47
CA ASP A 168 6.93 19.29 15.51
C ASP A 168 8.29 18.67 15.80
N VAL A 169 9.16 18.61 14.79
CA VAL A 169 10.39 17.82 14.83
C VAL A 169 11.61 18.71 14.59
N LYS A 170 12.59 18.62 15.50
CA LYS A 170 13.88 19.32 15.38
C LYS A 170 14.99 18.30 15.27
N ILE A 171 15.76 18.38 14.18
CA ILE A 171 16.88 17.50 13.88
C ILE A 171 18.17 18.32 13.84
N THR A 172 19.09 18.05 14.79
CA THR A 172 20.39 18.69 14.82
C THR A 172 21.44 17.73 14.28
N ILE A 173 22.07 18.13 13.16
CA ILE A 173 23.06 17.34 12.43
C ILE A 173 24.14 18.26 11.86
N ASP A 174 25.27 17.71 11.39
CA ASP A 174 26.34 18.48 10.79
C ASP A 174 25.86 19.30 9.58
N ALA A 175 26.42 20.52 9.45
CA ALA A 175 25.92 21.54 8.53
C ALA A 175 26.02 21.16 7.03
N ASP A 176 26.84 20.17 6.70
CA ASP A 176 27.05 19.72 5.32
C ASP A 176 25.94 18.78 4.82
N TYR A 177 25.13 18.25 5.74
CA TYR A 177 24.03 17.34 5.37
C TYR A 177 22.81 18.10 4.86
N THR A 178 22.25 17.63 3.75
CA THR A 178 20.95 18.05 3.23
C THR A 178 19.91 17.02 3.69
N ILE A 179 18.80 17.48 4.29
CA ILE A 179 17.70 16.63 4.74
C ILE A 179 16.51 16.78 3.80
N GLY A 180 15.96 15.66 3.33
CA GLY A 180 14.62 15.54 2.76
C GLY A 180 13.74 14.67 3.66
N GLY A 181 12.43 14.98 3.76
CA GLY A 181 11.55 14.20 4.63
C GLY A 181 10.14 14.72 4.76
N THR A 182 9.48 14.23 5.78
CA THR A 182 8.11 14.57 6.17
C THR A 182 8.00 16.02 6.62
N GLY A 183 6.90 16.68 6.23
CA GLY A 183 6.51 17.99 6.79
C GLY A 183 7.09 19.20 6.06
N TYR A 184 6.85 20.34 6.65
CA TYR A 184 7.24 21.66 6.13
C TYR A 184 8.41 22.20 6.94
N LEU A 185 9.52 22.51 6.27
CA LEU A 185 10.67 23.15 6.91
C LEU A 185 10.30 24.58 7.33
N GLN A 186 10.47 24.89 8.63
CA GLN A 186 10.07 26.17 9.23
C GLN A 186 11.18 27.23 9.16
N ASN A 187 12.42 26.85 8.97
CA ASN A 187 13.58 27.73 8.97
C ASN A 187 14.43 27.63 7.67
N PRO A 188 13.81 27.71 6.48
CA PRO A 188 14.49 27.46 5.20
C PRO A 188 15.62 28.44 4.92
N ASN A 189 15.46 29.72 5.28
CA ASN A 189 16.48 30.76 5.04
C ASN A 189 17.71 30.64 5.97
N ASP A 190 17.55 29.99 7.13
CA ASP A 190 18.69 29.69 8.01
C ASP A 190 19.44 28.42 7.55
N ILE A 191 18.72 27.45 7.03
CA ILE A 191 19.24 26.17 6.55
C ILE A 191 19.89 26.30 5.16
N GLY A 192 19.19 26.89 4.20
CA GLY A 192 19.57 26.84 2.77
C GLY A 192 19.36 25.47 2.16
N HIS A 193 20.40 24.89 1.54
CA HIS A 193 20.37 23.59 0.88
C HIS A 193 19.26 23.44 -0.19
N GLY A 194 18.90 24.57 -0.87
CA GLY A 194 17.86 24.62 -1.88
C GLY A 194 16.44 24.83 -1.34
N TYR A 195 16.29 25.04 -0.04
CA TYR A 195 15.01 25.35 0.59
C TYR A 195 14.75 26.86 0.73
N GLU A 196 15.78 27.67 0.61
CA GLU A 196 15.67 29.12 0.74
C GLU A 196 14.74 29.72 -0.32
N ALA A 197 14.07 30.79 0.05
CA ALA A 197 13.19 31.52 -0.88
C ALA A 197 13.97 32.03 -2.11
N PRO A 198 13.37 32.09 -3.30
CA PRO A 198 14.03 32.58 -4.51
C PRO A 198 14.66 33.95 -4.32
N GLY A 199 15.96 34.05 -4.57
CA GLY A 199 16.74 35.29 -4.42
C GLY A 199 17.29 35.55 -3.02
N GLU A 200 16.94 34.75 -2.02
CA GLU A 200 17.49 34.82 -0.68
C GLU A 200 18.85 34.09 -0.62
N LYS A 201 19.74 34.56 0.25
CA LYS A 201 20.97 33.85 0.58
C LYS A 201 20.86 33.29 1.98
N ALA A 202 21.05 31.98 2.10
CA ALA A 202 21.07 31.33 3.40
C ALA A 202 22.14 31.93 4.32
N LYS A 203 21.77 32.23 5.54
CA LYS A 203 22.66 32.75 6.58
C LYS A 203 23.39 31.58 7.26
N ARG A 204 24.30 30.94 6.54
CA ARG A 204 24.99 29.74 7.04
C ARG A 204 26.23 30.07 7.87
N PRO A 205 26.41 29.47 9.07
CA PRO A 205 27.74 29.26 9.62
C PRO A 205 28.50 28.31 8.69
N LYS A 206 29.77 28.59 8.42
CA LYS A 206 30.59 27.75 7.52
C LYS A 206 31.02 26.40 8.12
N LYS A 207 30.79 26.17 9.41
CA LYS A 207 31.15 24.94 10.16
C LYS A 207 30.18 24.76 11.34
N GLY A 208 29.99 23.52 11.78
CA GLY A 208 29.19 23.17 12.94
C GLY A 208 27.95 22.36 12.58
N LYS A 209 26.95 22.43 13.42
CA LYS A 209 25.69 21.72 13.25
C LYS A 209 24.55 22.69 12.98
N TYR A 210 23.59 22.26 12.17
CA TYR A 210 22.31 22.94 11.98
C TYR A 210 21.20 22.22 12.72
N THR A 211 20.20 22.97 13.16
CA THR A 211 18.94 22.42 13.63
C THR A 211 17.86 22.68 12.58
N TRP A 212 17.46 21.62 11.91
CA TRP A 212 16.34 21.60 10.99
C TRP A 212 15.05 21.52 11.81
N HIS A 213 14.06 22.37 11.48
CA HIS A 213 12.79 22.39 12.18
C HIS A 213 11.66 22.11 11.18
N PHE A 214 11.04 20.96 11.29
CA PHE A 214 9.91 20.54 10.46
C PHE A 214 8.61 20.50 11.26
N VAL A 215 7.50 20.87 10.62
CA VAL A 215 6.15 20.69 11.15
C VAL A 215 5.33 19.88 10.15
N ALA A 216 4.72 18.78 10.59
CA ALA A 216 3.88 17.92 9.78
C ALA A 216 2.50 17.77 10.46
N PRO A 217 1.47 18.47 9.97
CA PRO A 217 0.14 18.38 10.56
C PRO A 217 -0.58 17.12 10.07
N ASN A 218 -1.29 16.48 11.00
CA ASN A 218 -2.19 15.36 10.73
C ASN A 218 -1.55 14.24 9.89
N VAL A 219 -0.49 13.64 10.41
CA VAL A 219 0.22 12.48 9.84
C VAL A 219 0.34 11.38 10.90
N HIS A 220 0.62 10.14 10.50
CA HIS A 220 0.80 9.05 11.47
C HIS A 220 2.23 8.49 11.49
N ASP A 221 3.18 9.16 10.83
CA ASP A 221 4.60 8.87 10.91
C ASP A 221 5.44 10.10 10.52
N PHE A 222 6.74 10.08 10.85
CA PHE A 222 7.71 11.09 10.46
C PHE A 222 9.02 10.43 10.03
N THR A 223 9.38 10.61 8.77
CA THR A 223 10.56 10.00 8.15
C THR A 223 11.42 11.07 7.50
N TRP A 224 12.74 10.86 7.48
CA TRP A 224 13.69 11.71 6.80
C TRP A 224 14.90 10.91 6.30
N ALA A 225 15.57 11.44 5.30
CA ALA A 225 16.87 10.94 4.88
C ALA A 225 17.84 12.12 4.72
N ALA A 226 19.14 11.84 4.81
CA ALA A 226 20.16 12.88 4.72
C ALA A 226 21.45 12.38 4.07
N ASP A 227 22.01 13.23 3.24
CA ASP A 227 23.32 13.01 2.63
C ASP A 227 24.05 14.33 2.38
N THR A 228 25.37 14.30 2.39
CA THR A 228 26.21 15.46 2.08
C THR A 228 26.32 15.73 0.58
N ASN A 229 25.96 14.74 -0.23
CA ASN A 229 26.05 14.79 -1.70
C ASN A 229 24.68 14.89 -2.39
N TYR A 230 23.60 15.16 -1.66
CA TYR A 230 22.30 15.35 -2.26
C TYR A 230 22.23 16.60 -3.15
N ILE A 231 21.71 16.43 -4.36
CA ILE A 231 21.03 17.48 -5.11
C ILE A 231 19.62 17.60 -4.56
N HIS A 232 19.16 18.82 -4.34
CA HIS A 232 17.79 19.12 -4.00
C HIS A 232 17.19 19.99 -5.12
N ASP A 233 16.31 19.38 -5.91
CA ASP A 233 15.49 20.05 -6.92
C ASP A 233 14.06 20.20 -6.45
N THR A 234 13.37 21.20 -6.99
CA THR A 234 11.92 21.39 -6.79
C THR A 234 11.20 21.47 -8.12
N PHE A 235 9.96 20.97 -8.17
CA PHE A 235 9.10 21.05 -9.34
C PHE A 235 7.66 21.39 -8.93
N PRO A 236 6.94 22.23 -9.68
CA PRO A 236 5.54 22.54 -9.36
C PRO A 236 4.63 21.33 -9.63
N GLY A 237 3.95 20.86 -8.60
CA GLY A 237 2.90 19.87 -8.67
C GLY A 237 1.51 20.47 -8.84
N PRO A 238 0.47 19.64 -8.95
CA PRO A 238 -0.92 20.09 -9.07
C PRO A 238 -1.40 20.75 -7.75
N ASN A 239 -2.41 21.61 -7.85
CA ASN A 239 -3.11 22.25 -6.72
C ASN A 239 -2.18 23.04 -5.76
N GLY A 240 -1.05 23.55 -6.27
CA GLY A 240 -0.08 24.33 -5.50
C GLY A 240 0.80 23.47 -4.57
N VAL A 241 0.94 22.18 -4.87
CA VAL A 241 1.92 21.29 -4.21
C VAL A 241 3.29 21.60 -4.76
N THR A 242 4.29 21.68 -3.88
CA THR A 242 5.72 21.66 -4.27
C THR A 242 6.23 20.25 -4.18
N LEU A 243 6.73 19.70 -5.29
CA LEU A 243 7.42 18.43 -5.32
C LEU A 243 8.91 18.68 -5.08
N HIS A 244 9.48 18.01 -4.09
CA HIS A 244 10.89 18.02 -3.77
C HIS A 244 11.55 16.73 -4.23
N PHE A 245 12.76 16.81 -4.81
CA PHE A 245 13.53 15.67 -5.27
C PHE A 245 14.92 15.71 -4.64
N PHE A 246 15.27 14.66 -3.90
CA PHE A 246 16.57 14.52 -3.26
C PHE A 246 17.27 13.30 -3.82
N TYR A 247 18.40 13.49 -4.46
CA TYR A 247 19.13 12.39 -5.09
C TYR A 247 20.64 12.68 -5.15
N ASN A 248 21.41 11.63 -5.26
CA ASN A 248 22.86 11.71 -5.27
C ASN A 248 23.37 12.51 -6.48
N ASN A 249 24.38 13.34 -6.26
CA ASN A 249 25.07 14.08 -7.31
C ASN A 249 26.00 13.13 -8.12
N ASP A 250 25.38 12.15 -8.78
CA ASP A 250 26.03 11.23 -9.71
C ASP A 250 25.58 11.55 -11.15
N PRO A 251 26.52 11.94 -12.06
CA PRO A 251 26.18 12.23 -13.45
C PRO A 251 25.40 11.13 -14.17
N LYS A 252 25.49 9.88 -13.71
CA LYS A 252 24.79 8.74 -14.35
C LYS A 252 23.28 8.75 -14.10
N ILE A 253 22.80 9.39 -13.04
CA ILE A 253 21.39 9.36 -12.65
C ILE A 253 20.69 10.71 -12.75
N ILE A 254 21.43 11.82 -12.77
CA ILE A 254 20.86 13.20 -12.77
C ILE A 254 19.81 13.39 -13.86
N GLU A 255 20.08 12.92 -15.09
CA GLU A 255 19.14 13.06 -16.19
C GLU A 255 17.81 12.30 -15.93
N ASN A 256 17.90 11.07 -15.38
CA ASN A 256 16.72 10.28 -15.03
C ASN A 256 15.87 11.01 -13.97
N TRP A 257 16.52 11.57 -12.94
CA TRP A 257 15.83 12.30 -11.90
C TRP A 257 15.16 13.60 -12.41
N LYS A 258 15.80 14.32 -13.30
CA LYS A 258 15.21 15.49 -13.94
C LYS A 258 14.03 15.13 -14.85
N ASN A 259 14.14 14.04 -15.60
CA ASN A 259 13.05 13.54 -16.43
C ASN A 259 11.88 13.00 -15.61
N LEU A 260 12.11 12.54 -14.38
CA LEU A 260 11.07 12.11 -13.44
C LEU A 260 10.19 13.27 -12.95
N GLN A 261 10.73 14.47 -12.76
CA GLN A 261 10.02 15.59 -12.13
C GLN A 261 8.67 15.92 -12.77
N PRO A 262 8.59 16.18 -14.11
CA PRO A 262 7.30 16.42 -14.74
C PRO A 262 6.38 15.19 -14.76
N LYS A 263 6.96 13.98 -14.76
CA LYS A 263 6.19 12.72 -14.68
C LYS A 263 5.55 12.54 -13.30
N ALA A 264 6.30 12.81 -12.23
CA ALA A 264 5.77 12.79 -10.87
C ALA A 264 4.61 13.77 -10.67
N ALA A 265 4.70 14.98 -11.26
CA ALA A 265 3.59 15.93 -11.25
C ALA A 265 2.37 15.39 -12.02
N ALA A 266 2.57 14.72 -13.15
CA ALA A 266 1.50 14.08 -13.91
C ALA A 266 0.85 12.89 -13.18
N LEU A 267 1.65 12.07 -12.49
CA LEU A 267 1.15 10.99 -11.62
C LEU A 267 0.28 11.55 -10.50
N MET A 268 0.76 12.55 -9.77
CA MET A 268 -0.03 13.19 -8.70
C MET A 268 -1.33 13.80 -9.24
N ALA A 269 -1.32 14.39 -10.44
CA ALA A 269 -2.54 14.90 -11.07
C ALA A 269 -3.52 13.79 -11.43
N PHE A 270 -3.01 12.63 -11.86
CA PHE A 270 -3.83 11.44 -12.12
C PHE A 270 -4.50 10.93 -10.84
N PHE A 271 -3.76 10.77 -9.74
CA PHE A 271 -4.30 10.31 -8.47
C PHE A 271 -5.31 11.31 -7.88
N ASN A 272 -5.01 12.61 -7.94
CA ASN A 272 -5.95 13.66 -7.54
C ASN A 272 -7.30 13.57 -8.27
N LYS A 273 -7.28 13.29 -9.56
CA LYS A 273 -8.48 13.19 -10.41
C LYS A 273 -9.29 11.93 -10.12
N ASN A 274 -8.63 10.81 -9.92
CA ASN A 274 -9.27 9.49 -9.90
C ASN A 274 -9.63 9.02 -8.48
N ILE A 275 -8.92 9.50 -7.45
CA ILE A 275 -9.16 9.11 -6.05
C ILE A 275 -9.69 10.30 -5.26
N GLY A 276 -8.87 11.35 -5.09
CA GLY A 276 -9.21 12.54 -4.34
C GLY A 276 -8.00 13.47 -4.20
N ALA A 277 -8.24 14.71 -3.76
CA ALA A 277 -7.19 15.71 -3.71
C ALA A 277 -6.16 15.40 -2.61
N TYR A 278 -4.87 15.41 -2.98
CA TYR A 278 -3.76 15.36 -2.02
C TYR A 278 -3.83 16.60 -1.08
N PRO A 279 -3.90 16.42 0.24
CA PRO A 279 -4.25 17.50 1.14
C PRO A 279 -3.07 18.41 1.52
N TYR A 280 -1.84 17.93 1.38
CA TYR A 280 -0.65 18.68 1.79
C TYR A 280 -0.11 19.53 0.64
N LYS A 281 0.76 20.51 0.97
CA LYS A 281 1.36 21.45 -0.01
C LYS A 281 2.79 21.11 -0.40
N GLN A 282 3.32 19.98 0.07
CA GLN A 282 4.60 19.44 -0.35
C GLN A 282 4.53 17.90 -0.46
N TYR A 283 5.39 17.34 -1.29
CA TYR A 283 5.72 15.92 -1.35
C TYR A 283 7.19 15.74 -1.74
N SER A 284 7.89 14.85 -1.04
CA SER A 284 9.33 14.63 -1.29
C SER A 284 9.58 13.24 -1.86
N VAL A 285 10.23 13.17 -3.02
CA VAL A 285 10.77 11.94 -3.62
C VAL A 285 12.25 11.88 -3.31
N ILE A 286 12.67 10.91 -2.49
CA ILE A 286 13.99 10.89 -1.88
C ILE A 286 14.71 9.60 -2.22
N GLN A 287 15.91 9.68 -2.80
CA GLN A 287 16.78 8.52 -2.92
C GLN A 287 17.24 8.09 -1.53
N GLY A 288 16.88 6.86 -1.13
CA GLY A 288 17.18 6.34 0.21
C GLY A 288 16.56 4.98 0.47
N GLY A 289 16.73 4.47 1.67
CA GLY A 289 16.18 3.19 2.07
C GLY A 289 16.87 1.99 1.40
N ASP A 290 16.13 0.87 1.32
CA ASP A 290 16.60 -0.42 0.79
C ASP A 290 15.79 -0.92 -0.41
N GLY A 291 14.85 -0.10 -0.89
CA GLY A 291 13.90 -0.44 -1.98
C GLY A 291 13.04 0.75 -2.33
N GLY A 292 11.75 0.54 -2.54
CA GLY A 292 10.70 1.53 -2.43
C GLY A 292 10.07 1.45 -1.04
N MET A 293 9.62 2.57 -0.53
CA MET A 293 8.88 2.69 0.73
C MET A 293 8.18 4.02 0.84
N GLU A 294 6.92 3.95 1.12
CA GLU A 294 6.02 5.06 1.36
C GLU A 294 6.15 5.60 2.79
N TYR A 295 5.99 6.91 2.92
CA TYR A 295 5.94 7.60 4.21
C TYR A 295 5.06 8.85 4.14
N ALA A 296 4.82 9.46 5.30
CA ALA A 296 4.09 10.72 5.39
C ALA A 296 4.72 11.81 4.53
N MET A 297 3.98 12.29 3.54
CA MET A 297 4.39 13.41 2.68
C MET A 297 5.72 13.19 1.92
N CYS A 298 6.24 11.96 1.89
CA CYS A 298 7.47 11.62 1.20
C CYS A 298 7.56 10.13 0.89
N THR A 299 8.54 9.78 0.06
CA THR A 299 8.92 8.38 -0.20
C THR A 299 10.44 8.23 -0.21
N LEU A 300 10.92 7.08 0.27
CA LEU A 300 12.32 6.68 0.13
C LEU A 300 12.42 5.61 -0.95
N ILE A 301 13.16 5.88 -2.03
CA ILE A 301 13.25 5.00 -3.19
C ILE A 301 14.69 4.76 -3.64
N ARG A 302 14.91 3.65 -4.34
CA ARG A 302 16.14 3.44 -5.09
C ARG A 302 16.19 4.34 -6.32
N GLY A 303 17.34 4.99 -6.54
CA GLY A 303 17.49 5.98 -7.58
C GLY A 303 18.52 5.66 -8.67
N ASN A 304 19.34 4.60 -8.51
CA ASN A 304 20.47 4.28 -9.39
C ASN A 304 20.08 3.40 -10.61
N GLY A 305 18.80 3.06 -10.78
CA GLY A 305 18.32 2.17 -11.82
C GLY A 305 18.04 2.84 -13.16
N LYS A 306 17.44 2.07 -14.10
CA LYS A 306 16.93 2.60 -15.36
C LYS A 306 15.74 3.53 -15.10
N PHE A 307 15.49 4.47 -16.00
CA PHE A 307 14.37 5.42 -15.88
C PHE A 307 13.00 4.72 -15.72
N SER A 308 12.75 3.64 -16.46
CA SER A 308 11.49 2.88 -16.32
C SER A 308 11.29 2.31 -14.92
N GLY A 309 12.34 1.81 -14.27
CA GLY A 309 12.27 1.34 -12.89
C GLY A 309 12.08 2.49 -11.89
N LEU A 310 12.77 3.61 -12.10
CA LEU A 310 12.59 4.82 -11.28
C LEU A 310 11.16 5.38 -11.40
N MET A 311 10.62 5.41 -12.61
CA MET A 311 9.24 5.83 -12.90
C MET A 311 8.22 4.88 -12.23
N GLY A 312 8.43 3.57 -12.36
CA GLY A 312 7.55 2.55 -11.78
C GLY A 312 7.50 2.62 -10.26
N VAL A 313 8.66 2.63 -9.60
CA VAL A 313 8.72 2.74 -8.13
C VAL A 313 8.15 4.08 -7.65
N THR A 314 8.41 5.19 -8.34
CA THR A 314 7.84 6.49 -7.95
C THR A 314 6.33 6.51 -8.08
N SER A 315 5.76 5.88 -9.12
CA SER A 315 4.30 5.77 -9.28
C SER A 315 3.68 5.00 -8.13
N HIS A 316 4.25 3.85 -7.80
CA HIS A 316 3.78 2.97 -6.72
C HIS A 316 3.86 3.69 -5.36
N GLU A 317 5.03 4.16 -4.98
CA GLU A 317 5.24 4.81 -3.68
C GLU A 317 4.46 6.14 -3.51
N MET A 318 4.24 6.87 -4.59
CA MET A 318 3.40 8.07 -4.56
C MET A 318 1.91 7.72 -4.40
N ALA A 319 1.45 6.63 -5.00
CA ALA A 319 0.06 6.17 -4.89
C ALA A 319 -0.30 5.77 -3.46
N HIS A 320 0.66 5.24 -2.70
CA HIS A 320 0.51 4.98 -1.27
C HIS A 320 0.14 6.22 -0.45
N SER A 321 0.36 7.43 -0.95
CA SER A 321 -0.15 8.64 -0.28
C SER A 321 -1.67 8.63 -0.10
N TRP A 322 -2.40 7.89 -0.92
CA TRP A 322 -3.84 7.67 -0.83
C TRP A 322 -4.18 6.35 -0.16
N PHE A 323 -3.65 5.24 -0.69
CA PHE A 323 -3.90 3.90 -0.18
C PHE A 323 -2.75 3.48 0.72
N GLN A 324 -3.03 3.41 1.91
CA GLN A 324 -2.50 3.25 3.21
C GLN A 324 -2.03 4.55 3.90
N PHE A 325 -1.66 5.65 3.25
CA PHE A 325 -1.30 6.80 4.08
C PHE A 325 -2.54 7.63 4.51
N LEU A 326 -3.28 8.21 3.56
CA LEU A 326 -4.51 8.97 3.89
C LEU A 326 -5.66 8.05 4.32
N LEU A 327 -5.73 6.86 3.76
CA LEU A 327 -6.64 5.77 4.12
C LEU A 327 -5.84 4.74 4.91
N ALA A 328 -5.49 5.06 6.16
CA ALA A 328 -4.49 4.38 6.97
C ALA A 328 -4.95 3.02 7.52
N THR A 329 -5.27 2.10 6.64
CA THR A 329 -5.63 0.73 6.96
C THR A 329 -4.51 0.05 7.74
N ASN A 330 -4.86 -0.87 8.65
CA ASN A 330 -3.87 -1.66 9.38
C ASN A 330 -3.16 -2.65 8.47
N GLU A 331 -1.94 -2.34 8.07
CA GLU A 331 -1.13 -3.11 7.13
C GLU A 331 -0.68 -4.48 7.64
N SER A 332 -0.66 -4.69 8.95
CA SER A 332 -0.37 -6.01 9.53
C SER A 332 -1.50 -7.01 9.31
N LYS A 333 -2.73 -6.53 9.11
CA LYS A 333 -3.95 -7.35 8.98
C LYS A 333 -4.56 -7.31 7.59
N HIS A 334 -4.32 -6.23 6.85
CA HIS A 334 -4.96 -5.94 5.58
C HIS A 334 -3.95 -5.38 4.56
N GLU A 335 -2.75 -5.96 4.50
CA GLU A 335 -1.65 -5.55 3.61
C GLU A 335 -2.05 -5.49 2.12
N TRP A 336 -3.05 -6.27 1.72
CA TRP A 336 -3.58 -6.29 0.36
C TRP A 336 -4.39 -5.02 0.01
N MET A 337 -4.94 -4.29 1.00
CA MET A 337 -5.60 -2.99 0.78
C MET A 337 -4.57 -1.86 0.61
N ASP A 338 -3.40 -2.02 1.20
CA ASP A 338 -2.27 -1.14 1.00
C ASP A 338 -1.61 -1.43 -0.37
N GLU A 339 -0.92 -2.53 -0.49
CA GLU A 339 -0.09 -2.87 -1.63
C GLU A 339 -0.90 -3.21 -2.89
N GLY A 340 -2.06 -3.84 -2.73
CA GLY A 340 -2.91 -4.24 -3.84
C GLY A 340 -3.64 -3.07 -4.48
N PHE A 341 -4.23 -2.19 -3.68
CA PHE A 341 -4.91 -1.00 -4.20
C PHE A 341 -3.92 -0.03 -4.84
N THR A 342 -2.76 0.12 -4.22
CA THR A 342 -1.64 0.89 -4.76
C THR A 342 -1.14 0.33 -6.08
N SER A 343 -0.92 -0.98 -6.18
CA SER A 343 -0.54 -1.63 -7.43
C SER A 343 -1.57 -1.39 -8.53
N TYR A 344 -2.86 -1.58 -8.23
CA TYR A 344 -3.94 -1.34 -9.18
C TYR A 344 -3.92 0.10 -9.73
N ILE A 345 -3.93 1.10 -8.86
CA ILE A 345 -4.02 2.50 -9.30
C ILE A 345 -2.71 3.00 -9.93
N SER A 346 -1.57 2.45 -9.52
CA SER A 346 -0.26 2.74 -10.11
C SER A 346 -0.16 2.22 -11.55
N ASP A 347 -0.65 1.00 -11.82
CA ASP A 347 -0.72 0.44 -13.17
C ASP A 347 -1.58 1.33 -14.11
N GLU A 348 -2.75 1.75 -13.63
CA GLU A 348 -3.63 2.68 -14.35
C GLU A 348 -2.94 4.03 -14.61
N ALA A 349 -2.23 4.57 -13.60
CA ALA A 349 -1.52 5.83 -13.72
C ALA A 349 -0.37 5.76 -14.73
N LEU A 350 0.43 4.68 -14.70
CA LEU A 350 1.53 4.46 -15.64
C LEU A 350 1.01 4.33 -17.07
N ASN A 351 -0.04 3.52 -17.28
CA ASN A 351 -0.69 3.38 -18.59
C ASN A 351 -1.16 4.73 -19.16
N ALA A 352 -1.80 5.55 -18.30
CA ALA A 352 -2.31 6.86 -18.72
C ALA A 352 -1.20 7.90 -18.95
N VAL A 353 -0.25 8.05 -18.00
CA VAL A 353 0.81 9.09 -18.06
C VAL A 353 1.85 8.80 -19.13
N ASN A 354 2.14 7.52 -19.38
CA ASN A 354 3.06 7.11 -20.45
C ASN A 354 2.35 6.91 -21.80
N LYS A 355 1.00 6.93 -21.83
CA LYS A 355 0.18 6.67 -23.03
C LYS A 355 0.50 5.31 -23.65
N GLU A 356 0.56 4.28 -22.81
CA GLU A 356 0.95 2.93 -23.24
C GLU A 356 -0.13 2.24 -24.07
N GLY A 357 -1.42 2.59 -23.85
CA GLY A 357 -2.56 2.03 -24.59
C GLY A 357 -2.85 0.58 -24.25
N ASN A 358 -2.40 0.11 -23.08
CA ASN A 358 -2.68 -1.24 -22.61
C ASN A 358 -4.16 -1.40 -22.31
N THR A 359 -4.82 -2.39 -22.89
CA THR A 359 -6.22 -2.72 -22.63
C THR A 359 -6.41 -3.42 -21.27
N ASN A 360 -5.38 -4.10 -20.77
CA ASN A 360 -5.31 -4.66 -19.43
C ASN A 360 -3.98 -4.27 -18.77
N PRO A 361 -3.89 -3.12 -18.08
CA PRO A 361 -2.66 -2.69 -17.43
C PRO A 361 -2.26 -3.60 -16.25
N HIS A 362 -3.19 -4.42 -15.72
CA HIS A 362 -2.98 -5.32 -14.59
C HIS A 362 -2.49 -6.72 -14.98
N ALA A 363 -2.10 -6.95 -16.24
CA ALA A 363 -1.75 -8.29 -16.74
C ALA A 363 -0.66 -9.00 -15.92
N ASP A 364 0.30 -8.24 -15.36
CA ASP A 364 1.34 -8.80 -14.47
C ASP A 364 0.76 -9.28 -13.14
N SER A 365 -0.20 -8.55 -12.59
CA SER A 365 -0.91 -8.94 -11.36
C SER A 365 -1.74 -10.20 -11.58
N TYR A 366 -2.42 -10.33 -12.72
CA TYR A 366 -3.12 -11.59 -13.08
C TYR A 366 -2.16 -12.78 -13.17
N ARG A 367 -0.99 -12.62 -13.80
CA ARG A 367 0.01 -13.69 -13.87
C ARG A 367 0.49 -14.13 -12.47
N GLY A 368 0.72 -13.15 -11.59
CA GLY A 368 1.07 -13.41 -10.18
C GLY A 368 -0.04 -14.19 -9.46
N TYR A 369 -1.28 -13.74 -9.59
CA TYR A 369 -2.43 -14.40 -8.98
C TYR A 369 -2.62 -15.84 -9.50
N TYR A 370 -2.60 -16.07 -10.80
CA TYR A 370 -2.72 -17.43 -11.38
C TYR A 370 -1.63 -18.38 -10.88
N TYR A 371 -0.40 -17.86 -10.75
CA TYR A 371 0.67 -18.65 -10.15
C TYR A 371 0.34 -19.04 -8.71
N LEU A 372 -0.14 -18.10 -7.90
CA LEU A 372 -0.48 -18.32 -6.49
C LEU A 372 -1.64 -19.31 -6.36
N ALA A 373 -2.74 -19.08 -7.07
CA ALA A 373 -3.94 -19.91 -7.05
C ALA A 373 -3.68 -21.37 -7.42
N LYS A 374 -2.78 -21.61 -8.39
CA LYS A 374 -2.39 -22.96 -8.84
C LYS A 374 -1.30 -23.61 -7.98
N SER A 375 -0.67 -22.84 -7.06
CA SER A 375 0.50 -23.33 -6.30
C SER A 375 0.18 -24.30 -5.17
N GLY A 376 -1.06 -24.29 -4.66
CA GLY A 376 -1.45 -24.98 -3.43
C GLY A 376 -0.83 -24.38 -2.14
N LYS A 377 -0.20 -23.19 -2.24
CA LYS A 377 0.48 -22.50 -1.14
C LYS A 377 -0.23 -21.17 -0.75
N GLU A 378 -1.38 -20.91 -1.35
CA GLU A 378 -2.15 -19.69 -1.08
C GLU A 378 -2.67 -19.67 0.36
N HIS A 379 -2.66 -18.48 0.97
CA HIS A 379 -3.31 -18.18 2.23
C HIS A 379 -4.49 -17.23 1.99
N PRO A 380 -5.56 -17.28 2.80
CA PRO A 380 -6.55 -16.21 2.80
C PRO A 380 -5.91 -14.85 3.03
N GLN A 381 -6.39 -13.79 2.38
CA GLN A 381 -5.87 -12.43 2.56
C GLN A 381 -6.14 -11.85 3.96
N THR A 382 -7.00 -12.49 4.76
CA THR A 382 -7.18 -12.20 6.19
C THR A 382 -6.06 -12.78 7.07
N THR A 383 -5.07 -13.48 6.49
CA THR A 383 -3.90 -13.96 7.22
C THR A 383 -3.05 -12.75 7.63
N HIS A 384 -2.74 -12.62 8.91
CA HIS A 384 -1.85 -11.58 9.40
C HIS A 384 -0.50 -11.60 8.65
N ALA A 385 0.04 -10.44 8.26
CA ALA A 385 1.24 -10.30 7.43
C ALA A 385 2.44 -11.11 7.94
N ASP A 386 2.60 -11.22 9.26
CA ASP A 386 3.67 -11.98 9.91
C ASP A 386 3.48 -13.50 9.85
N ARG A 387 2.30 -13.99 9.53
CA ARG A 387 1.92 -15.41 9.61
C ARG A 387 2.01 -16.14 8.28
N TYR A 388 2.32 -15.47 7.19
CA TYR A 388 2.56 -16.13 5.92
C TYR A 388 3.75 -17.10 5.99
N ALA A 389 3.59 -18.27 5.35
CA ALA A 389 4.61 -19.32 5.36
C ALA A 389 5.87 -18.90 4.58
N SER A 390 5.73 -18.07 3.55
CA SER A 390 6.84 -17.59 2.73
C SER A 390 6.68 -16.10 2.36
N ASN A 391 7.79 -15.42 2.09
CA ASN A 391 7.78 -14.05 1.60
C ASN A 391 7.16 -13.95 0.20
N ARG A 392 7.32 -14.98 -0.63
CA ARG A 392 6.76 -15.02 -1.98
C ARG A 392 5.23 -15.09 -1.95
N THR A 393 4.66 -15.95 -1.10
CA THR A 393 3.20 -16.05 -0.97
C THR A 393 2.62 -14.77 -0.38
N TYR A 394 3.27 -14.18 0.62
CA TYR A 394 2.94 -12.86 1.14
C TYR A 394 2.93 -11.80 0.02
N GLY A 395 4.04 -11.65 -0.71
CA GLY A 395 4.15 -10.61 -1.74
C GLY A 395 3.13 -10.77 -2.86
N ILE A 396 2.89 -12.00 -3.36
CA ILE A 396 1.88 -12.20 -4.41
C ILE A 396 0.46 -11.95 -3.87
N SER A 397 0.16 -12.34 -2.63
CA SER A 397 -1.14 -12.10 -2.01
C SER A 397 -1.39 -10.61 -1.82
N ALA A 398 -0.44 -9.87 -1.25
CA ALA A 398 -0.59 -8.44 -0.99
C ALA A 398 -0.68 -7.64 -2.30
N TYR A 399 0.29 -7.78 -3.19
CA TYR A 399 0.39 -6.97 -4.41
C TYR A 399 -0.54 -7.48 -5.52
N SER A 400 -0.29 -8.70 -6.02
CA SER A 400 -0.94 -9.21 -7.23
C SER A 400 -2.41 -9.56 -6.98
N LYS A 401 -2.69 -10.40 -5.97
CA LYS A 401 -4.08 -10.77 -5.64
C LYS A 401 -4.87 -9.56 -5.15
N GLY A 402 -4.24 -8.65 -4.39
CA GLY A 402 -4.88 -7.40 -3.95
C GLY A 402 -5.25 -6.47 -5.13
N ALA A 403 -4.39 -6.36 -6.16
CA ALA A 403 -4.73 -5.61 -7.38
C ALA A 403 -5.83 -6.31 -8.19
N VAL A 404 -5.76 -7.64 -8.31
CA VAL A 404 -6.80 -8.43 -8.99
C VAL A 404 -8.15 -8.33 -8.26
N PHE A 405 -8.17 -8.20 -6.93
CA PHE A 405 -9.39 -7.91 -6.18
C PHE A 405 -10.12 -6.67 -6.72
N LEU A 406 -9.42 -5.56 -6.95
CA LEU A 406 -10.07 -4.37 -7.53
C LEU A 406 -10.45 -4.58 -9.00
N ALA A 407 -9.61 -5.26 -9.78
CA ALA A 407 -9.92 -5.55 -11.19
C ALA A 407 -11.14 -6.48 -11.34
N GLN A 408 -11.34 -7.40 -10.41
CA GLN A 408 -12.54 -8.25 -10.38
C GLN A 408 -13.77 -7.50 -9.85
N LEU A 409 -13.60 -6.60 -8.90
CA LEU A 409 -14.69 -5.73 -8.48
C LEU A 409 -15.15 -4.83 -9.64
N ASP A 410 -14.21 -4.32 -10.45
CA ASP A 410 -14.50 -3.61 -11.70
C ASP A 410 -15.34 -4.47 -12.67
N TYR A 411 -14.97 -5.74 -12.82
CA TYR A 411 -15.73 -6.70 -13.64
C TYR A 411 -17.15 -6.95 -13.09
N VAL A 412 -17.31 -7.05 -11.77
CA VAL A 412 -18.60 -7.35 -11.11
C VAL A 412 -19.56 -6.16 -11.15
N ILE A 413 -19.10 -4.96 -10.76
CA ILE A 413 -19.98 -3.80 -10.60
C ILE A 413 -19.95 -2.84 -11.80
N GLY A 414 -18.91 -2.91 -12.63
CA GLY A 414 -18.65 -2.03 -13.76
C GLY A 414 -17.76 -0.83 -13.40
N HIS A 415 -16.98 -0.39 -14.40
CA HIS A 415 -15.92 0.61 -14.25
C HIS A 415 -16.37 1.93 -13.60
N ASP A 416 -17.48 2.48 -14.05
CA ASP A 416 -18.01 3.74 -13.51
C ASP A 416 -18.36 3.64 -12.02
N TYR A 417 -18.87 2.50 -11.58
CA TYR A 417 -19.17 2.28 -10.17
C TYR A 417 -17.91 2.08 -9.35
N LEU A 418 -16.90 1.38 -9.87
CA LEU A 418 -15.61 1.29 -9.16
C LEU A 418 -14.96 2.67 -8.99
N GLN A 419 -14.91 3.50 -10.03
CA GLN A 419 -14.36 4.85 -9.96
C GLN A 419 -15.08 5.73 -8.92
N LYS A 420 -16.42 5.64 -8.87
CA LYS A 420 -17.23 6.32 -7.86
C LYS A 420 -16.99 5.76 -6.46
N THR A 421 -16.78 4.45 -6.34
CA THR A 421 -16.47 3.78 -5.08
C THR A 421 -15.15 4.26 -4.50
N LEU A 422 -14.08 4.31 -5.29
CA LEU A 422 -12.76 4.81 -4.84
C LEU A 422 -12.85 6.25 -4.32
N LYS A 423 -13.57 7.12 -5.04
CA LYS A 423 -13.79 8.51 -4.62
C LYS A 423 -14.63 8.61 -3.34
N ARG A 424 -15.69 7.80 -3.22
CA ARG A 424 -16.51 7.75 -2.02
C ARG A 424 -15.71 7.26 -0.82
N TYR A 425 -14.97 6.17 -0.99
CA TYR A 425 -14.13 5.58 0.04
C TYR A 425 -13.10 6.60 0.55
N PHE A 426 -12.42 7.30 -0.36
CA PHE A 426 -11.53 8.38 0.00
C PHE A 426 -12.23 9.52 0.79
N ASN A 427 -13.38 9.99 0.33
CA ASN A 427 -14.11 11.08 0.98
C ASN A 427 -14.62 10.70 2.38
N ASP A 428 -15.09 9.47 2.56
CA ASP A 428 -15.70 9.01 3.81
C ASP A 428 -14.63 8.62 4.86
N PHE A 429 -13.44 8.18 4.42
CA PHE A 429 -12.46 7.53 5.29
C PHE A 429 -11.06 8.15 5.30
N SER A 430 -10.78 9.23 4.58
CA SER A 430 -9.50 9.94 4.70
C SER A 430 -9.20 10.34 6.14
N PHE A 431 -7.94 10.21 6.56
CA PHE A 431 -7.46 10.46 7.91
C PHE A 431 -8.07 9.56 9.00
N LYS A 432 -8.44 8.34 8.60
CA LYS A 432 -8.95 7.30 9.50
C LYS A 432 -8.21 5.97 9.24
N HIS A 433 -8.59 4.95 10.00
CA HIS A 433 -8.11 3.58 9.84
C HIS A 433 -9.25 2.68 9.31
N PRO A 434 -9.59 2.76 8.01
CA PRO A 434 -10.69 1.97 7.45
C PRO A 434 -10.33 0.48 7.36
N THR A 435 -11.37 -0.35 7.33
CA THR A 435 -11.32 -1.80 7.24
C THR A 435 -11.80 -2.29 5.87
N PRO A 436 -11.60 -3.58 5.52
CA PRO A 436 -12.20 -4.16 4.32
C PRO A 436 -13.71 -3.97 4.21
N ASN A 437 -14.43 -4.04 5.33
CA ASN A 437 -15.87 -3.81 5.37
C ASN A 437 -16.24 -2.38 4.98
N ASP A 438 -15.45 -1.38 5.38
CA ASP A 438 -15.70 0.02 5.02
C ASP A 438 -15.57 0.25 3.51
N PHE A 439 -14.62 -0.43 2.87
CA PHE A 439 -14.46 -0.39 1.42
C PHE A 439 -15.64 -1.05 0.70
N ILE A 440 -15.99 -2.29 1.07
CA ILE A 440 -17.12 -3.01 0.47
C ILE A 440 -18.44 -2.26 0.68
N ARG A 441 -18.70 -1.74 1.88
CA ARG A 441 -19.89 -0.90 2.13
C ARG A 441 -19.91 0.36 1.26
N SER A 442 -18.76 0.93 0.92
CA SER A 442 -18.67 2.04 -0.03
C SER A 442 -19.07 1.62 -1.44
N ALA A 443 -18.65 0.42 -1.87
CA ALA A 443 -19.02 -0.16 -3.16
C ALA A 443 -20.53 -0.48 -3.24
N GLU A 444 -21.08 -1.09 -2.22
CA GLU A 444 -22.52 -1.37 -2.12
C GLU A 444 -23.38 -0.11 -2.18
N LYS A 445 -22.99 0.94 -1.44
CA LYS A 445 -23.70 2.23 -1.46
C LYS A 445 -23.65 2.94 -2.82
N VAL A 446 -22.61 2.67 -3.61
CA VAL A 446 -22.46 3.27 -4.95
C VAL A 446 -23.18 2.47 -6.02
N SER A 447 -23.06 1.14 -6.01
CA SER A 447 -23.61 0.25 -7.02
C SER A 447 -25.08 -0.12 -6.77
N GLY A 448 -25.48 -0.18 -5.50
CA GLY A 448 -26.77 -0.73 -5.07
C GLY A 448 -26.78 -2.25 -5.01
N PHE A 449 -25.62 -2.91 -5.11
CA PHE A 449 -25.48 -4.37 -5.07
C PHE A 449 -25.12 -4.84 -3.66
N GLU A 450 -25.39 -6.12 -3.36
CA GLU A 450 -24.89 -6.81 -2.19
C GLU A 450 -23.55 -7.48 -2.53
N LEU A 451 -22.48 -7.17 -1.78
CA LEU A 451 -21.11 -7.57 -2.09
C LEU A 451 -20.39 -8.30 -0.94
N ASP A 452 -21.07 -8.65 0.15
CA ASP A 452 -20.48 -9.41 1.27
C ASP A 452 -19.91 -10.75 0.82
N TRP A 453 -20.57 -11.42 -0.14
CA TRP A 453 -20.10 -12.66 -0.74
C TRP A 453 -18.75 -12.47 -1.44
N TYR A 454 -18.60 -11.34 -2.14
CA TYR A 454 -17.38 -11.00 -2.86
C TYR A 454 -16.20 -10.80 -1.90
N LEU A 455 -16.39 -10.02 -0.84
CA LEU A 455 -15.38 -9.83 0.20
C LEU A 455 -15.00 -11.17 0.85
N THR A 456 -15.98 -11.99 1.18
CA THR A 456 -15.76 -13.29 1.82
C THR A 456 -14.94 -14.22 0.94
N ASP A 457 -15.35 -14.41 -0.31
CA ASP A 457 -14.68 -15.36 -1.21
C ASP A 457 -13.26 -14.91 -1.54
N TRP A 458 -13.04 -13.63 -1.82
CA TRP A 458 -11.69 -13.12 -2.16
C TRP A 458 -10.72 -13.09 -0.99
N THR A 459 -11.19 -12.73 0.21
CA THR A 459 -10.27 -12.41 1.30
C THR A 459 -10.20 -13.46 2.40
N GLN A 460 -11.30 -14.19 2.66
CA GLN A 460 -11.39 -15.15 3.76
C GLN A 460 -11.19 -16.59 3.30
N THR A 461 -11.13 -16.82 1.99
CA THR A 461 -10.94 -18.15 1.40
C THR A 461 -9.79 -18.15 0.40
N THR A 462 -9.45 -19.34 -0.08
CA THR A 462 -8.57 -19.57 -1.25
C THR A 462 -9.37 -20.15 -2.41
N ASN A 463 -10.68 -19.86 -2.47
CA ASN A 463 -11.53 -20.25 -3.57
C ASN A 463 -11.07 -19.59 -4.88
N THR A 464 -11.27 -20.27 -5.98
CA THR A 464 -10.89 -19.80 -7.31
C THR A 464 -12.11 -19.67 -8.21
N ILE A 465 -12.00 -18.81 -9.21
CA ILE A 465 -12.92 -18.70 -10.32
C ILE A 465 -12.50 -19.71 -11.37
N ASP A 466 -13.44 -20.57 -11.81
CA ASP A 466 -13.27 -21.52 -12.92
C ASP A 466 -14.68 -21.84 -13.46
N TYR A 467 -14.99 -21.33 -14.63
CA TYR A 467 -16.24 -21.55 -15.34
C TYR A 467 -15.95 -22.22 -16.68
N ALA A 468 -16.82 -23.13 -17.08
CA ALA A 468 -16.66 -23.89 -18.32
C ALA A 468 -17.95 -23.88 -19.14
N ILE A 469 -17.81 -24.01 -20.44
CA ILE A 469 -18.90 -24.39 -21.32
C ILE A 469 -18.99 -25.92 -21.31
N LYS A 470 -20.00 -26.43 -20.58
CA LYS A 470 -20.17 -27.87 -20.41
C LYS A 470 -20.66 -28.55 -21.67
N SER A 471 -21.66 -27.97 -22.35
CA SER A 471 -22.17 -28.50 -23.61
C SER A 471 -22.96 -27.44 -24.40
N VAL A 472 -22.99 -27.62 -25.69
CA VAL A 472 -23.87 -26.93 -26.64
C VAL A 472 -24.64 -27.99 -27.40
N LEU A 473 -25.94 -28.10 -27.13
CA LEU A 473 -26.83 -29.14 -27.63
C LEU A 473 -27.78 -28.53 -28.67
N GLN A 474 -27.48 -28.73 -29.93
CA GLN A 474 -28.26 -28.22 -31.04
C GLN A 474 -29.33 -29.23 -31.45
N SER A 475 -30.57 -28.77 -31.60
CA SER A 475 -31.71 -29.54 -32.09
C SER A 475 -32.43 -28.75 -33.20
N GLU A 476 -33.46 -29.38 -33.84
CA GLU A 476 -34.25 -28.71 -34.89
C GLU A 476 -34.99 -27.46 -34.40
N ASN A 477 -35.30 -27.37 -33.10
CA ASN A 477 -36.16 -26.35 -32.53
C ASN A 477 -35.51 -25.46 -31.47
N SER A 478 -34.31 -25.77 -31.00
CA SER A 478 -33.58 -25.00 -29.97
C SER A 478 -32.11 -25.37 -29.94
N THR A 479 -31.26 -24.44 -29.52
CA THR A 479 -29.88 -24.74 -29.11
C THR A 479 -29.75 -24.43 -27.64
N GLN A 480 -29.53 -25.46 -26.83
CA GLN A 480 -29.31 -25.33 -25.39
C GLN A 480 -27.83 -25.20 -25.10
N ILE A 481 -27.46 -24.16 -24.36
CA ILE A 481 -26.10 -23.95 -23.82
C ILE A 481 -26.13 -24.26 -22.35
N VAL A 482 -25.19 -25.10 -21.90
CA VAL A 482 -25.02 -25.45 -20.48
C VAL A 482 -23.64 -24.99 -20.02
N LEU A 483 -23.62 -24.12 -19.03
CA LEU A 483 -22.43 -23.63 -18.33
C LEU A 483 -22.24 -24.44 -17.05
N GLU A 484 -20.99 -24.61 -16.63
CA GLU A 484 -20.62 -25.25 -15.38
C GLU A 484 -19.68 -24.35 -14.57
N ARG A 485 -19.98 -24.15 -13.29
CA ARG A 485 -19.07 -23.53 -12.34
C ARG A 485 -18.22 -24.62 -11.67
N LYS A 486 -16.97 -24.73 -12.06
CA LYS A 486 -15.99 -25.70 -11.52
C LYS A 486 -15.28 -25.17 -10.28
N GLY A 487 -14.98 -23.85 -10.26
CA GLY A 487 -14.44 -23.18 -9.11
C GLY A 487 -15.50 -22.90 -8.02
N LEU A 488 -15.05 -22.66 -6.80
CA LEU A 488 -15.96 -22.39 -5.67
C LEU A 488 -16.36 -20.91 -5.56
N MET A 489 -15.60 -20.00 -6.16
CA MET A 489 -15.91 -18.58 -6.15
C MET A 489 -16.92 -18.25 -7.25
N PRO A 490 -18.13 -17.76 -6.90
CA PRO A 490 -19.15 -17.39 -7.88
C PRO A 490 -18.83 -16.03 -8.52
N MET A 491 -19.21 -15.89 -9.80
CA MET A 491 -19.08 -14.62 -10.55
C MET A 491 -20.32 -14.43 -11.45
N PRO A 492 -20.72 -13.18 -11.73
CA PRO A 492 -21.62 -12.92 -12.84
C PRO A 492 -20.90 -13.20 -14.16
N ILE A 493 -21.61 -13.62 -15.18
CA ILE A 493 -21.02 -14.11 -16.43
C ILE A 493 -21.42 -13.20 -17.59
N ASP A 494 -20.41 -12.66 -18.30
CA ASP A 494 -20.56 -12.13 -19.65
C ASP A 494 -20.26 -13.24 -20.65
N LEU A 495 -21.07 -13.36 -21.68
CA LEU A 495 -21.00 -14.45 -22.66
C LEU A 495 -21.31 -13.92 -24.07
N ILE A 496 -20.59 -14.39 -25.08
CA ILE A 496 -20.89 -14.14 -26.48
C ILE A 496 -21.16 -15.46 -27.21
N VAL A 497 -22.27 -15.49 -27.93
CA VAL A 497 -22.64 -16.57 -28.85
C VAL A 497 -22.46 -16.06 -30.27
N ARG A 498 -21.64 -16.76 -31.08
CA ARG A 498 -21.45 -16.49 -32.51
C ARG A 498 -22.10 -17.57 -33.33
N TYR A 499 -22.77 -17.17 -34.39
CA TYR A 499 -23.47 -18.04 -35.30
C TYR A 499 -22.72 -18.24 -36.64
N GLU A 500 -23.05 -19.30 -37.38
CA GLU A 500 -22.44 -19.60 -38.69
C GLU A 500 -22.70 -18.52 -39.75
N ASP A 501 -23.82 -17.77 -39.61
CA ASP A 501 -24.19 -16.67 -40.50
C ASP A 501 -23.35 -15.39 -40.24
N GLY A 502 -22.45 -15.43 -39.27
CA GLY A 502 -21.58 -14.32 -38.88
C GLY A 502 -22.21 -13.33 -37.88
N SER A 503 -23.47 -13.53 -37.50
CA SER A 503 -24.09 -12.74 -36.42
C SER A 503 -23.58 -13.15 -35.03
N GLU A 504 -23.67 -12.23 -34.06
CA GLU A 504 -23.32 -12.52 -32.67
C GLU A 504 -24.37 -11.93 -31.70
N GLU A 505 -24.54 -12.56 -30.56
CA GLU A 505 -25.40 -12.13 -29.48
C GLU A 505 -24.62 -12.08 -28.17
N SER A 506 -24.85 -11.02 -27.39
CA SER A 506 -24.22 -10.82 -26.08
C SER A 506 -25.21 -11.15 -24.99
N TYR A 507 -24.79 -11.98 -24.04
CA TYR A 507 -25.59 -12.39 -22.89
C TYR A 507 -24.91 -11.99 -21.59
N TYR A 508 -25.70 -11.73 -20.57
CA TYR A 508 -25.23 -11.49 -19.21
C TYR A 508 -26.07 -12.30 -18.22
N ILE A 509 -25.40 -13.02 -17.33
CA ILE A 509 -26.02 -13.82 -16.28
C ILE A 509 -25.62 -13.19 -14.93
N PRO A 510 -26.53 -12.48 -14.25
CA PRO A 510 -26.25 -11.96 -12.91
C PRO A 510 -26.14 -13.09 -11.89
N LEU A 511 -25.49 -12.84 -10.77
CA LEU A 511 -25.59 -13.70 -9.59
C LEU A 511 -26.83 -13.32 -8.76
N GLN A 512 -27.62 -14.30 -8.37
CA GLN A 512 -28.79 -14.07 -7.51
C GLN A 512 -28.41 -13.35 -6.20
N MET A 513 -27.25 -13.67 -5.63
CA MET A 513 -26.81 -13.12 -4.36
C MET A 513 -26.36 -11.66 -4.44
N MET A 514 -25.97 -11.15 -5.62
CA MET A 514 -25.57 -9.75 -5.77
C MET A 514 -26.75 -8.77 -5.81
N ARG A 515 -28.00 -9.27 -5.98
CA ARG A 515 -29.25 -8.50 -5.96
C ARG A 515 -29.31 -7.35 -6.95
N GLY A 516 -28.74 -7.53 -8.11
CA GLY A 516 -28.69 -6.52 -9.16
C GLY A 516 -27.88 -6.97 -10.36
N GLU A 517 -27.81 -6.11 -11.36
CA GLU A 517 -27.06 -6.34 -12.58
C GLU A 517 -26.15 -5.15 -12.92
N LYS A 518 -24.93 -5.41 -13.37
CA LYS A 518 -24.05 -4.31 -13.79
C LYS A 518 -24.60 -3.62 -15.05
N PRO A 519 -24.36 -2.30 -15.20
CA PRO A 519 -24.66 -1.60 -16.45
C PRO A 519 -23.97 -2.28 -17.64
N ASN A 520 -24.62 -2.26 -18.81
CA ASN A 520 -24.00 -2.77 -20.03
C ASN A 520 -22.71 -1.98 -20.34
N PRO A 521 -21.53 -2.62 -20.36
CA PRO A 521 -20.26 -1.92 -20.59
C PRO A 521 -20.18 -1.34 -22.02
N ASN A 522 -20.96 -1.87 -22.97
CA ASN A 522 -21.09 -1.33 -24.32
C ASN A 522 -22.55 -1.03 -24.65
N PRO A 523 -23.06 0.17 -24.32
CA PRO A 523 -24.47 0.51 -24.54
C PRO A 523 -24.90 0.54 -26.02
N ASN A 524 -23.95 0.48 -26.96
CA ASN A 524 -24.23 0.41 -28.39
C ASN A 524 -24.46 -1.03 -28.89
N VAL A 525 -24.20 -2.04 -28.06
CA VAL A 525 -24.45 -3.46 -28.35
C VAL A 525 -25.60 -3.93 -27.46
N GLU A 526 -26.63 -4.49 -28.07
CA GLU A 526 -27.73 -5.09 -27.32
C GLU A 526 -27.19 -6.28 -26.50
N ARG A 527 -27.58 -6.33 -25.24
CA ARG A 527 -27.19 -7.40 -24.30
C ARG A 527 -28.47 -8.03 -23.74
N VAL A 528 -28.62 -9.32 -23.93
CA VAL A 528 -29.67 -10.09 -23.32
C VAL A 528 -29.29 -10.42 -21.86
N VAL A 529 -30.10 -9.98 -20.92
CA VAL A 529 -29.93 -10.34 -19.50
C VAL A 529 -30.77 -11.57 -19.24
N LEU A 530 -30.13 -12.65 -18.78
CA LEU A 530 -30.77 -13.92 -18.43
C LEU A 530 -31.20 -13.93 -16.96
N ASP A 531 -31.92 -14.95 -16.55
CA ASP A 531 -32.31 -15.15 -15.16
C ASP A 531 -31.05 -15.28 -14.27
N ASP A 532 -31.15 -14.81 -13.03
CA ASP A 532 -30.04 -14.84 -12.06
C ASP A 532 -29.57 -16.27 -11.81
N TRP A 533 -28.23 -16.47 -11.79
CA TRP A 533 -27.63 -17.76 -11.42
C TRP A 533 -27.59 -17.92 -9.90
N PRO A 534 -28.36 -18.89 -9.32
CA PRO A 534 -28.23 -19.23 -7.90
C PRO A 534 -26.87 -19.88 -7.61
N TRP A 535 -26.09 -19.33 -6.69
CA TRP A 535 -24.73 -19.81 -6.43
C TRP A 535 -24.62 -21.30 -6.06
N ALA A 536 -25.64 -21.85 -5.42
CA ALA A 536 -25.67 -23.26 -5.03
C ALA A 536 -25.81 -24.22 -6.22
N PHE A 537 -26.20 -23.72 -7.40
CA PHE A 537 -26.34 -24.54 -8.60
C PHE A 537 -24.98 -24.61 -9.33
N PRO A 538 -24.41 -25.82 -9.52
CA PRO A 538 -23.15 -25.94 -10.22
C PRO A 538 -23.25 -25.73 -11.73
N GLU A 539 -24.48 -25.79 -12.28
CA GLU A 539 -24.76 -25.67 -13.70
C GLU A 539 -25.85 -24.64 -13.96
N TYR A 540 -25.75 -24.00 -15.12
CA TYR A 540 -26.74 -23.07 -15.63
C TYR A 540 -27.03 -23.38 -17.10
N ALA A 541 -28.33 -23.58 -17.45
CA ALA A 541 -28.73 -23.89 -18.79
C ALA A 541 -29.70 -22.83 -19.33
N PHE A 542 -29.50 -22.43 -20.58
CA PHE A 542 -30.40 -21.50 -21.28
C PHE A 542 -30.47 -21.86 -22.76
N ASP A 543 -31.54 -21.43 -23.41
CA ASP A 543 -31.77 -21.65 -24.83
C ASP A 543 -31.47 -20.37 -25.62
N VAL A 544 -30.86 -20.53 -26.81
CA VAL A 544 -30.66 -19.47 -27.79
C VAL A 544 -31.50 -19.72 -29.04
N ASP A 545 -31.61 -18.72 -29.93
CA ASP A 545 -32.44 -18.74 -31.12
C ASP A 545 -32.28 -20.02 -31.96
N ALA A 546 -33.37 -20.75 -32.14
CA ALA A 546 -33.43 -22.00 -32.87
C ALA A 546 -33.21 -21.84 -34.40
N GLY A 547 -33.33 -20.63 -34.91
CA GLY A 547 -33.18 -20.33 -36.35
C GLY A 547 -31.74 -20.25 -36.84
N LYS A 548 -30.76 -20.33 -35.94
CA LYS A 548 -29.32 -20.12 -36.25
C LYS A 548 -28.47 -21.25 -35.69
N ASN A 549 -27.48 -21.69 -36.48
CA ASN A 549 -26.50 -22.67 -36.02
C ASN A 549 -25.43 -21.95 -35.20
N VAL A 550 -25.17 -22.41 -33.97
CA VAL A 550 -24.13 -21.89 -33.11
C VAL A 550 -22.76 -22.36 -33.63
N LYS A 551 -21.88 -21.41 -33.92
CA LYS A 551 -20.50 -21.65 -34.32
C LYS A 551 -19.56 -21.68 -33.13
N SER A 552 -19.66 -20.73 -32.20
CA SER A 552 -18.88 -20.70 -30.98
C SER A 552 -19.62 -20.01 -29.84
N VAL A 553 -19.25 -20.40 -28.62
CA VAL A 553 -19.67 -19.76 -27.37
C VAL A 553 -18.44 -19.42 -26.56
N THR A 554 -18.34 -18.20 -26.05
CA THR A 554 -17.17 -17.77 -25.27
C THR A 554 -17.61 -17.02 -24.02
N ILE A 555 -17.20 -17.52 -22.86
CA ILE A 555 -17.31 -16.83 -21.57
C ILE A 555 -16.22 -15.75 -21.52
N ASP A 556 -16.60 -14.56 -21.09
CA ASP A 556 -15.71 -13.41 -20.89
C ASP A 556 -14.68 -13.18 -22.03
N VAL A 557 -15.15 -12.76 -23.18
CA VAL A 557 -14.29 -12.40 -24.33
C VAL A 557 -13.24 -11.36 -23.99
N SER A 558 -13.49 -10.54 -22.94
CA SER A 558 -12.54 -9.52 -22.48
C SER A 558 -11.32 -10.11 -21.75
N GLN A 559 -11.41 -11.35 -21.29
CA GLN A 559 -10.42 -12.02 -20.42
C GLN A 559 -10.07 -11.19 -19.15
N ARG A 560 -11.05 -10.45 -18.64
CA ARG A 560 -10.92 -9.66 -17.42
C ARG A 560 -11.36 -10.44 -16.17
N MET A 561 -12.20 -11.45 -16.31
CA MET A 561 -12.52 -12.39 -15.23
C MET A 561 -11.27 -13.21 -14.89
N ALA A 562 -10.91 -13.30 -13.61
CA ALA A 562 -9.71 -14.01 -13.16
C ALA A 562 -9.92 -15.53 -13.08
N ASP A 563 -10.48 -16.09 -14.15
CA ASP A 563 -10.65 -17.52 -14.32
C ASP A 563 -9.31 -18.23 -14.43
N ILE A 564 -9.11 -19.28 -13.63
CA ILE A 564 -7.82 -19.98 -13.58
C ILE A 564 -7.61 -20.97 -14.72
N ASP A 565 -8.66 -21.30 -15.49
CA ASP A 565 -8.60 -22.23 -16.63
C ASP A 565 -9.32 -21.66 -17.86
N LEU A 566 -8.66 -20.77 -18.58
CA LEU A 566 -9.23 -20.12 -19.76
C LEU A 566 -9.47 -21.07 -20.95
N GLU A 567 -8.91 -22.29 -20.93
CA GLU A 567 -9.05 -23.26 -22.02
C GLU A 567 -10.49 -23.85 -22.09
N ASN A 568 -11.19 -23.88 -20.97
CA ASN A 568 -12.55 -24.39 -20.89
C ASN A 568 -13.66 -23.34 -21.09
N ASN A 569 -13.28 -22.05 -21.26
CA ASN A 569 -14.20 -20.92 -21.41
C ASN A 569 -14.74 -20.77 -22.84
N THR A 570 -14.27 -21.54 -23.81
CA THR A 570 -14.68 -21.45 -25.21
C THR A 570 -15.09 -22.81 -25.75
N PHE A 571 -16.24 -22.81 -26.44
CA PHE A 571 -16.70 -23.92 -27.29
C PHE A 571 -16.59 -23.45 -28.74
N GLU A 572 -16.03 -24.29 -29.62
CA GLU A 572 -16.04 -24.14 -31.08
C GLU A 572 -16.56 -25.43 -31.70
N GLN A 573 -17.45 -25.31 -32.70
CA GLN A 573 -17.99 -26.44 -33.45
C GLN A 573 -17.08 -26.82 -34.61
#